data_316eff2221c2058ea8cfb8a04d40aee0
#
_entry.id   316eff2221c2058ea8cfb8a04d40aee0
#
_cell.length_a   1.000
_cell.length_b   1.000
_cell.length_c   1.000
_cell.angle_alpha   90.00
_cell.angle_beta   90.00
_cell.angle_gamma   90.00
#
_symmetry.space_group_name_H-M   'P 1'
#
loop_
_entity.id
_entity.type
_entity.pdbx_description
1 polymer ?
#
loop_
_entity_poly.entity_id
_entity_poly.type
_entity_poly.pdbx_seq_one_letter_code
_entity_poly.pdbx_strand_id
1 'polypeptide(L)'
;TILRYIAIFGQFIAINIVFFYLKLDFPIKESFLVIFFGLLTNLFLQFKIKVNQLKDTYASFFLLYDLIQLSTLLYLTGGVLNPFSFLLIIPAIVSSTFLSMGTTIILSIITTFMLFLLTHFYLSLPGMNENIFNVPSFYKFGVLISILIGLIFLSYFGIRFSGESKKRSEALNKLQEVIAKAVSYTHLTLPT
;
A
#
# COMPACT_ATOMS: atom_id res chain seq x y z
N THR A 1 -6.25 -7.97 -5.29
CA THR A 1 -6.40 -9.20 -4.44
C THR A 1 -5.08 -9.92 -4.24
N ILE A 2 -4.32 -10.29 -5.30
CA ILE A 2 -3.04 -11.03 -5.18
C ILE A 2 -2.02 -10.29 -4.31
N LEU A 3 -1.78 -9.01 -4.55
CA LEU A 3 -0.84 -8.21 -3.75
C LEU A 3 -1.20 -8.18 -2.26
N ARG A 4 -2.49 -8.17 -1.92
CA ARG A 4 -2.95 -8.23 -0.53
C ARG A 4 -2.69 -9.59 0.10
N TYR A 5 -2.83 -10.70 -0.63
CA TYR A 5 -2.43 -12.02 -0.13
C TYR A 5 -0.93 -12.09 0.16
N ILE A 6 -0.10 -11.53 -0.73
CA ILE A 6 1.35 -11.45 -0.52
C ILE A 6 1.68 -10.64 0.73
N ALA A 7 1.01 -9.49 0.92
CA ALA A 7 1.19 -8.66 2.11
C ALA A 7 0.78 -9.38 3.40
N ILE A 8 -0.40 -9.99 3.43
CA ILE A 8 -0.92 -10.75 4.59
C ILE A 8 0.01 -11.92 4.92
N PHE A 9 0.48 -12.66 3.90
CA PHE A 9 1.40 -13.77 4.10
C PHE A 9 2.76 -13.30 4.61
N GLY A 10 3.28 -12.19 4.09
CA GLY A 10 4.50 -11.57 4.60
C GLY A 10 4.39 -11.13 6.06
N GLN A 11 3.27 -10.49 6.43
CA GLN A 11 2.97 -10.12 7.82
C GLN A 11 2.91 -11.34 8.73
N PHE A 12 2.23 -12.40 8.28
CA PHE A 12 2.14 -13.66 9.02
C PHE A 12 3.52 -14.29 9.25
N ILE A 13 4.36 -14.37 8.21
CA ILE A 13 5.73 -14.90 8.33
C ILE A 13 6.55 -14.03 9.28
N ALA A 14 6.51 -12.71 9.15
CA ALA A 14 7.29 -11.79 9.97
C ALA A 14 6.96 -11.96 11.46
N ILE A 15 5.67 -12.00 11.82
CA ILE A 15 5.23 -12.22 13.21
C ILE A 15 5.68 -13.58 13.76
N ASN A 16 5.57 -14.64 12.93
CA ASN A 16 6.03 -15.97 13.35
C ASN A 16 7.54 -16.00 13.59
N ILE A 17 8.34 -15.40 12.72
CA ILE A 17 9.79 -15.32 12.89
C ILE A 17 10.14 -14.57 14.19
N VAL A 18 9.50 -13.41 14.41
CA VAL A 18 9.78 -12.57 15.58
C VAL A 18 9.43 -13.31 16.87
N PHE A 19 8.29 -13.98 16.93
CA PHE A 19 7.84 -14.64 18.14
C PHE A 19 8.52 -16.00 18.36
N PHE A 20 8.50 -16.91 17.38
CA PHE A 20 8.96 -18.29 17.58
C PHE A 20 10.47 -18.46 17.38
N TYR A 21 11.06 -17.77 16.41
CA TYR A 21 12.48 -17.92 16.11
C TYR A 21 13.35 -16.95 16.92
N LEU A 22 12.99 -15.66 16.95
CA LEU A 22 13.73 -14.66 17.72
C LEU A 22 13.33 -14.64 19.21
N LYS A 23 12.22 -15.29 19.58
CA LYS A 23 11.69 -15.37 20.95
C LYS A 23 11.48 -14.01 21.61
N LEU A 24 11.00 -13.04 20.84
CA LEU A 24 10.72 -11.69 21.30
C LEU A 24 9.27 -11.56 21.73
N ASP A 25 9.04 -11.04 22.95
CA ASP A 25 7.69 -10.86 23.49
C ASP A 25 7.01 -9.63 22.88
N PHE A 26 5.78 -9.82 22.43
CA PHE A 26 4.84 -8.78 21.98
C PHE A 26 3.41 -9.35 21.95
N PRO A 27 2.37 -8.51 21.77
CA PRO A 27 0.98 -8.96 21.74
C PRO A 27 0.65 -9.82 20.51
N ILE A 28 1.08 -11.10 20.54
CA ILE A 28 0.96 -12.00 19.38
C ILE A 28 -0.50 -12.35 19.06
N LYS A 29 -1.37 -12.49 20.07
CA LYS A 29 -2.78 -12.86 19.87
C LYS A 29 -3.51 -11.73 19.13
N GLU A 30 -3.30 -10.50 19.54
CA GLU A 30 -3.86 -9.30 18.94
C GLU A 30 -3.33 -9.12 17.50
N SER A 31 -2.05 -9.38 17.31
CA SER A 31 -1.42 -9.31 15.99
C SER A 31 -1.99 -10.34 15.01
N PHE A 32 -2.18 -11.59 15.45
CA PHE A 32 -2.84 -12.61 14.63
C PHE A 32 -4.30 -12.26 14.34
N LEU A 33 -5.01 -11.66 15.29
CA LEU A 33 -6.38 -11.22 15.08
C LEU A 33 -6.46 -10.13 14.00
N VAL A 34 -5.54 -9.16 14.00
CA VAL A 34 -5.46 -8.13 12.96
C VAL A 34 -5.19 -8.74 11.58
N ILE A 35 -4.25 -9.70 11.48
CA ILE A 35 -3.95 -10.41 10.24
C ILE A 35 -5.16 -11.23 9.76
N PHE A 36 -5.85 -11.91 10.67
CA PHE A 36 -7.04 -12.69 10.37
C PHE A 36 -8.16 -11.82 9.78
N PHE A 37 -8.43 -10.64 10.35
CA PHE A 37 -9.38 -9.69 9.76
C PHE A 37 -8.93 -9.20 8.38
N GLY A 38 -7.64 -9.01 8.16
CA GLY A 38 -7.08 -8.71 6.84
C GLY A 38 -7.39 -9.81 5.82
N LEU A 39 -7.22 -11.07 6.22
CA LEU A 39 -7.55 -12.21 5.38
C LEU A 39 -9.06 -12.28 5.07
N LEU A 40 -9.91 -12.09 6.07
CA LEU A 40 -11.37 -12.09 5.89
C LEU A 40 -11.84 -11.01 4.91
N THR A 41 -11.31 -9.79 5.01
CA THR A 41 -11.66 -8.70 4.08
C THR A 41 -11.19 -9.00 2.66
N ASN A 42 -10.04 -9.66 2.49
CA ASN A 42 -9.57 -10.04 1.16
C ASN A 42 -10.40 -11.18 0.53
N LEU A 43 -10.82 -12.15 1.35
CA LEU A 43 -11.75 -13.21 0.92
C LEU A 43 -13.11 -12.61 0.55
N PHE A 44 -13.66 -11.71 1.36
CA PHE A 44 -14.92 -11.01 1.05
C PHE A 44 -14.85 -10.28 -0.30
N LEU A 45 -13.74 -9.59 -0.57
CA LEU A 45 -13.48 -8.95 -1.86
C LEU A 45 -13.53 -9.95 -3.02
N GLN A 46 -12.89 -11.09 -2.85
CA GLN A 46 -12.78 -12.09 -3.91
C GLN A 46 -14.15 -12.70 -4.26
N PHE A 47 -15.02 -12.93 -3.26
CA PHE A 47 -16.31 -13.58 -3.48
C PHE A 47 -17.42 -12.61 -3.87
N LYS A 48 -17.43 -11.39 -3.35
CA LYS A 48 -18.55 -10.44 -3.56
C LYS A 48 -18.37 -9.53 -4.76
N ILE A 49 -17.14 -9.22 -5.17
CA ILE A 49 -16.87 -8.25 -6.22
C ILE A 49 -16.33 -8.98 -7.44
N LYS A 50 -17.15 -9.11 -8.49
CA LYS A 50 -16.68 -9.52 -9.82
C LYS A 50 -15.72 -8.43 -10.34
N VAL A 51 -14.44 -8.77 -10.40
CA VAL A 51 -13.26 -7.89 -10.45
C VAL A 51 -13.13 -7.02 -11.72
N ASN A 52 -14.07 -7.07 -12.67
CA ASN A 52 -13.84 -6.37 -13.95
C ASN A 52 -13.98 -4.84 -13.92
N GLN A 53 -14.53 -4.25 -12.86
CA GLN A 53 -14.57 -2.76 -12.72
C GLN A 53 -14.77 -2.35 -11.26
N LEU A 54 -13.72 -2.39 -10.46
CA LEU A 54 -13.74 -1.67 -9.18
C LEU A 54 -13.74 -0.17 -9.46
N LYS A 55 -14.84 0.52 -9.14
CA LYS A 55 -14.86 1.99 -9.12
C LYS A 55 -13.78 2.49 -8.17
N ASP A 56 -13.12 3.60 -8.50
CA ASP A 56 -12.08 4.25 -7.70
C ASP A 56 -12.44 4.34 -6.20
N THR A 57 -13.71 4.61 -5.92
CA THR A 57 -14.23 4.72 -4.55
C THR A 57 -14.08 3.42 -3.75
N TYR A 58 -14.41 2.26 -4.32
CA TYR A 58 -14.25 1.00 -3.60
C TYR A 58 -12.77 0.63 -3.43
N ALA A 59 -11.97 0.87 -4.46
CA ALA A 59 -10.52 0.62 -4.39
C ALA A 59 -9.86 1.48 -3.30
N SER A 60 -10.27 2.75 -3.15
CA SER A 60 -9.75 3.65 -2.11
C SER A 60 -10.13 3.19 -0.70
N PHE A 61 -11.36 2.68 -0.48
CA PHE A 61 -11.76 2.13 0.81
C PHE A 61 -10.93 0.90 1.21
N PHE A 62 -10.57 0.04 0.25
CA PHE A 62 -9.73 -1.11 0.55
C PHE A 62 -8.29 -0.72 0.86
N LEU A 63 -7.74 0.28 0.16
CA LEU A 63 -6.42 0.81 0.49
C LEU A 63 -6.40 1.51 1.85
N LEU A 64 -7.48 2.22 2.20
CA LEU A 64 -7.65 2.79 3.53
C LEU A 64 -7.70 1.71 4.62
N TYR A 65 -8.44 0.63 4.38
CA TYR A 65 -8.47 -0.51 5.30
C TYR A 65 -7.08 -1.12 5.48
N ASP A 66 -6.33 -1.34 4.38
CA ASP A 66 -4.97 -1.87 4.44
C ASP A 66 -4.03 -0.96 5.24
N LEU A 67 -4.19 0.36 5.08
CA LEU A 67 -3.45 1.36 5.85
C LEU A 67 -3.76 1.26 7.35
N ILE A 68 -5.03 1.17 7.74
CA ILE A 68 -5.46 1.04 9.13
C ILE A 68 -4.97 -0.29 9.72
N GLN A 69 -5.12 -1.39 8.98
CA GLN A 69 -4.66 -2.71 9.41
C GLN A 69 -3.15 -2.72 9.70
N LEU A 70 -2.36 -2.19 8.77
CA LEU A 70 -0.90 -2.13 8.94
C LEU A 70 -0.51 -1.17 10.08
N SER A 71 -1.19 -0.02 10.21
CA SER A 71 -0.97 0.91 11.32
C SER A 71 -1.24 0.24 12.67
N THR A 72 -2.29 -0.58 12.77
CA THR A 72 -2.61 -1.33 13.99
C THR A 72 -1.52 -2.36 14.32
N LEU A 73 -1.01 -3.10 13.33
CA LEU A 73 0.11 -4.00 13.53
C LEU A 73 1.37 -3.27 14.02
N LEU A 74 1.68 -2.14 13.41
CA LEU A 74 2.83 -1.33 13.81
C LEU A 74 2.65 -0.76 15.22
N TYR A 75 1.44 -0.32 15.58
CA TYR A 75 1.13 0.10 16.95
C TYR A 75 1.47 -1.00 17.97
N LEU A 76 1.14 -2.25 17.69
CA LEU A 76 1.41 -3.41 18.54
C LEU A 76 2.90 -3.81 18.58
N THR A 77 3.72 -3.33 17.65
CA THR A 77 5.08 -3.83 17.41
C THR A 77 6.14 -2.74 17.33
N GLY A 78 5.95 -1.60 17.96
CA GLY A 78 6.98 -0.57 18.12
C GLY A 78 6.79 0.72 17.32
N GLY A 79 5.61 0.92 16.73
CA GLY A 79 5.26 2.16 16.05
C GLY A 79 6.17 2.52 14.88
N VAL A 80 6.60 3.78 14.85
CA VAL A 80 7.50 4.29 13.79
C VAL A 80 8.90 3.67 13.86
N LEU A 81 9.31 3.13 15.00
CA LEU A 81 10.59 2.47 15.19
C LEU A 81 10.63 1.05 14.62
N ASN A 82 9.47 0.47 14.32
CA ASN A 82 9.42 -0.82 13.65
C ASN A 82 10.02 -0.70 12.24
N PRO A 83 10.96 -1.59 11.86
CA PRO A 83 11.57 -1.56 10.52
C PRO A 83 10.56 -1.59 9.37
N PHE A 84 9.38 -2.16 9.59
CA PHE A 84 8.32 -2.24 8.58
C PHE A 84 7.45 -0.99 8.49
N SER A 85 7.71 0.05 9.28
CA SER A 85 6.93 1.31 9.25
C SER A 85 6.91 1.99 7.88
N PHE A 86 7.98 1.84 7.08
CA PHE A 86 8.04 2.35 5.72
C PHE A 86 6.97 1.74 4.79
N LEU A 87 6.44 0.55 5.10
CA LEU A 87 5.40 -0.08 4.29
C LEU A 87 4.06 0.69 4.32
N LEU A 88 3.89 1.62 5.28
CA LEU A 88 2.70 2.49 5.32
C LEU A 88 2.57 3.40 4.09
N ILE A 89 3.65 3.63 3.35
CA ILE A 89 3.57 4.43 2.12
C ILE A 89 2.95 3.65 0.94
N ILE A 90 2.90 2.31 1.01
CA ILE A 90 2.46 1.46 -0.11
C ILE A 90 1.03 1.78 -0.59
N PRO A 91 0.01 1.94 0.28
CA PRO A 91 -1.35 2.27 -0.17
C PRO A 91 -1.41 3.58 -0.97
N ALA A 92 -0.63 4.60 -0.57
CA ALA A 92 -0.56 5.87 -1.30
C ALA A 92 0.15 5.70 -2.66
N ILE A 93 1.23 4.90 -2.74
CA ILE A 93 1.94 4.61 -3.99
C ILE A 93 1.02 3.84 -4.96
N VAL A 94 0.32 2.82 -4.47
CA VAL A 94 -0.64 2.06 -5.29
C VAL A 94 -1.74 2.99 -5.80
N SER A 95 -2.27 3.86 -4.95
CA SER A 95 -3.26 4.87 -5.35
C SER A 95 -2.71 5.81 -6.43
N SER A 96 -1.48 6.29 -6.30
CA SER A 96 -0.86 7.21 -7.25
C SER A 96 -0.70 6.63 -8.65
N THR A 97 -0.59 5.30 -8.75
CA THR A 97 -0.41 4.60 -10.02
C THR A 97 -1.74 4.23 -10.68
N PHE A 98 -2.75 3.84 -9.89
CA PHE A 98 -3.98 3.22 -10.41
C PHE A 98 -5.25 4.04 -10.21
N LEU A 99 -5.29 4.99 -9.26
CA LEU A 99 -6.47 5.74 -8.91
C LEU A 99 -6.35 7.22 -9.28
N SER A 100 -7.34 8.01 -8.89
CA SER A 100 -7.35 9.44 -9.12
C SER A 100 -6.32 10.18 -8.25
N MET A 101 -5.84 11.34 -8.72
CA MET A 101 -4.95 12.21 -7.96
C MET A 101 -5.55 12.62 -6.61
N GLY A 102 -6.87 12.90 -6.58
CA GLY A 102 -7.58 13.26 -5.35
C GLY A 102 -7.52 12.15 -4.30
N THR A 103 -7.75 10.90 -4.71
CA THR A 103 -7.63 9.72 -3.83
C THR A 103 -6.22 9.57 -3.28
N THR A 104 -5.20 9.78 -4.12
CA THR A 104 -3.79 9.71 -3.69
C THR A 104 -3.47 10.76 -2.63
N ILE A 105 -3.92 12.00 -2.82
CA ILE A 105 -3.72 13.08 -1.85
C ILE A 105 -4.38 12.73 -0.51
N ILE A 106 -5.63 12.27 -0.53
CA ILE A 106 -6.35 11.89 0.69
C ILE A 106 -5.63 10.76 1.43
N LEU A 107 -5.24 9.69 0.71
CA LEU A 107 -4.51 8.57 1.32
C LEU A 107 -3.14 9.01 1.86
N SER A 108 -2.43 9.89 1.16
CA SER A 108 -1.15 10.43 1.64
C SER A 108 -1.32 11.27 2.92
N ILE A 109 -2.38 12.07 3.02
CA ILE A 109 -2.69 12.82 4.24
C ILE A 109 -3.01 11.87 5.41
N ILE A 110 -3.83 10.83 5.17
CA ILE A 110 -4.16 9.84 6.20
C ILE A 110 -2.90 9.06 6.60
N THR A 111 -2.04 8.66 5.66
CA THR A 111 -0.76 8.01 5.95
C THR A 111 0.13 8.88 6.83
N THR A 112 0.25 10.17 6.51
CA THR A 112 1.01 11.14 7.31
C THR A 112 0.45 11.23 8.73
N PHE A 113 -0.87 11.30 8.88
CA PHE A 113 -1.53 11.32 10.18
C PHE A 113 -1.28 10.04 10.99
N MET A 114 -1.39 8.86 10.36
CA MET A 114 -1.08 7.58 11.00
C MET A 114 0.38 7.49 11.45
N LEU A 115 1.32 7.92 10.61
CA LEU A 115 2.75 7.97 10.97
C LEU A 115 3.01 8.90 12.15
N PHE A 116 2.34 10.06 12.19
CA PHE A 116 2.43 10.98 13.32
C PHE A 116 1.90 10.33 14.61
N LEU A 117 0.73 9.67 14.56
CA LEU A 117 0.20 8.94 15.71
C LEU A 117 1.17 7.85 16.19
N LEU A 118 1.73 7.04 15.26
CA LEU A 118 2.67 5.97 15.55
C LEU A 118 4.03 6.46 16.08
N THR A 119 4.36 7.73 15.92
CA THR A 119 5.55 8.34 16.53
C THR A 119 5.35 8.60 18.02
N HIS A 120 4.10 8.86 18.46
CA HIS A 120 3.76 9.20 19.82
C HIS A 120 3.11 8.05 20.61
N PHE A 121 2.31 7.24 19.92
CA PHE A 121 1.51 6.17 20.50
C PHE A 121 1.88 4.82 19.87
N TYR A 122 2.52 3.96 20.65
CA TYR A 122 2.88 2.60 20.24
C TYR A 122 3.20 1.76 21.48
N LEU A 123 3.07 0.45 21.35
CA LEU A 123 3.60 -0.49 22.33
C LEU A 123 5.10 -0.70 22.09
N SER A 124 5.83 -1.10 23.12
CA SER A 124 7.28 -1.33 23.04
C SER A 124 7.66 -2.24 21.86
N LEU A 125 8.82 -2.00 21.28
CA LEU A 125 9.39 -2.91 20.29
C LEU A 125 9.55 -4.32 20.88
N PRO A 126 9.25 -5.37 20.09
CA PRO A 126 9.47 -6.75 20.54
C PRO A 126 10.87 -6.94 21.11
N GLY A 127 10.95 -7.49 22.34
CA GLY A 127 12.22 -7.79 23.00
C GLY A 127 12.98 -6.59 23.58
N MET A 128 12.44 -5.38 23.51
CA MET A 128 13.06 -4.20 24.14
C MET A 128 12.30 -3.83 25.41
N ASN A 129 12.99 -3.92 26.56
CA ASN A 129 12.49 -3.34 27.80
C ASN A 129 12.67 -1.83 27.75
N GLU A 130 11.62 -1.08 28.03
CA GLU A 130 11.61 0.40 28.03
C GLU A 130 12.71 1.03 28.91
N ASN A 131 13.17 0.32 29.92
CA ASN A 131 14.23 0.78 30.84
C ASN A 131 15.65 0.71 30.27
N ILE A 132 15.87 -0.01 29.17
CA ILE A 132 17.22 -0.27 28.62
C ILE A 132 17.45 0.49 27.30
N PHE A 133 16.39 0.74 26.53
CA PHE A 133 16.49 1.36 25.20
C PHE A 133 15.58 2.60 25.09
N ASN A 134 16.02 3.70 25.67
CA ASN A 134 15.35 4.97 25.48
C ASN A 134 15.82 5.61 24.15
N VAL A 135 15.07 5.35 23.07
CA VAL A 135 15.36 5.96 21.75
C VAL A 135 15.09 7.46 21.83
N PRO A 136 16.09 8.31 21.56
CA PRO A 136 15.91 9.76 21.63
C PRO A 136 14.80 10.24 20.70
N SER A 137 14.03 11.24 21.14
CA SER A 137 12.91 11.79 20.36
C SER A 137 13.34 12.29 18.98
N PHE A 138 14.53 12.90 18.87
CA PHE A 138 15.02 13.38 17.57
C PHE A 138 15.24 12.26 16.56
N TYR A 139 15.60 11.04 17.00
CA TYR A 139 15.72 9.89 16.11
C TYR A 139 14.35 9.44 15.58
N LYS A 140 13.33 9.39 16.44
CA LYS A 140 11.95 9.07 16.02
C LYS A 140 11.44 10.07 14.98
N PHE A 141 11.68 11.37 15.20
CA PHE A 141 11.34 12.41 14.22
C PHE A 141 12.15 12.27 12.94
N GLY A 142 13.43 11.88 13.02
CA GLY A 142 14.26 11.60 11.85
C GLY A 142 13.69 10.48 10.98
N VAL A 143 13.24 9.38 11.60
CA VAL A 143 12.58 8.26 10.91
C VAL A 143 11.26 8.73 10.28
N LEU A 144 10.43 9.46 11.02
CA LEU A 144 9.18 10.04 10.52
C LEU A 144 9.44 10.90 9.27
N ILE A 145 10.36 11.85 9.34
CA ILE A 145 10.69 12.75 8.23
C ILE A 145 11.20 11.96 7.02
N SER A 146 12.05 10.94 7.24
CA SER A 146 12.55 10.07 6.17
C SER A 146 11.42 9.37 5.42
N ILE A 147 10.45 8.80 6.15
CA ILE A 147 9.30 8.12 5.55
C ILE A 147 8.40 9.14 4.81
N LEU A 148 8.18 10.34 5.36
CA LEU A 148 7.40 11.39 4.72
C LEU A 148 8.03 11.89 3.41
N ILE A 149 9.36 12.05 3.37
CA ILE A 149 10.08 12.38 2.14
C ILE A 149 9.86 11.28 1.09
N GLY A 150 9.99 10.01 1.50
CA GLY A 150 9.70 8.87 0.63
C GLY A 150 8.26 8.86 0.13
N LEU A 151 7.29 9.13 1.00
CA LEU A 151 5.87 9.22 0.64
C LEU A 151 5.62 10.28 -0.43
N ILE A 152 6.12 11.50 -0.23
CA ILE A 152 5.94 12.62 -1.17
C ILE A 152 6.60 12.29 -2.51
N PHE A 153 7.87 11.85 -2.48
CA PHE A 153 8.62 11.53 -3.69
C PHE A 153 7.96 10.42 -4.51
N LEU A 154 7.63 9.30 -3.87
CA LEU A 154 7.08 8.13 -4.56
C LEU A 154 5.63 8.37 -5.03
N SER A 155 4.81 9.11 -4.26
CA SER A 155 3.47 9.50 -4.70
C SER A 155 3.51 10.43 -5.91
N TYR A 156 4.39 11.43 -5.89
CA TYR A 156 4.60 12.32 -7.04
C TYR A 156 5.07 11.55 -8.28
N PHE A 157 6.07 10.68 -8.11
CA PHE A 157 6.58 9.85 -9.19
C PHE A 157 5.48 8.93 -9.77
N GLY A 158 4.68 8.29 -8.91
CA GLY A 158 3.57 7.44 -9.33
C GLY A 158 2.52 8.19 -10.15
N ILE A 159 2.14 9.40 -9.74
CA ILE A 159 1.19 10.26 -10.48
C ILE A 159 1.77 10.61 -11.85
N ARG A 160 3.03 11.01 -11.92
CA ARG A 160 3.71 11.35 -13.20
C ARG A 160 3.81 10.14 -14.12
N PHE A 161 4.24 9.00 -13.57
CA PHE A 161 4.35 7.75 -14.33
C PHE A 161 3.00 7.29 -14.89
N SER A 162 1.94 7.33 -14.07
CA SER A 162 0.58 6.99 -14.50
C SER A 162 0.11 7.90 -15.64
N GLY A 163 0.35 9.20 -15.54
CA GLY A 163 -0.01 10.17 -16.58
C GLY A 163 0.71 9.88 -17.91
N GLU A 164 2.01 9.64 -17.88
CA GLU A 164 2.78 9.31 -19.08
C GLU A 164 2.37 7.95 -19.68
N SER A 165 2.08 6.95 -18.84
CA SER A 165 1.60 5.64 -19.30
C SER A 165 0.25 5.74 -20.01
N LYS A 166 -0.69 6.55 -19.49
CA LYS A 166 -1.99 6.82 -20.15
C LYS A 166 -1.81 7.46 -21.51
N LYS A 167 -0.98 8.50 -21.62
CA LYS A 167 -0.69 9.17 -22.91
C LYS A 167 -0.13 8.21 -23.95
N ARG A 168 0.81 7.34 -23.55
CA ARG A 168 1.38 6.31 -24.44
C ARG A 168 0.33 5.32 -24.89
N SER A 169 -0.53 4.85 -24.01
CA SER A 169 -1.63 3.94 -24.32
C SER A 169 -2.62 4.57 -25.31
N GLU A 170 -3.00 5.83 -25.11
CA GLU A 170 -3.87 6.57 -26.04
C GLU A 170 -3.24 6.75 -27.43
N ALA A 171 -1.94 7.05 -27.50
CA ALA A 171 -1.23 7.17 -28.76
C ALA A 171 -1.19 5.83 -29.52
N LEU A 172 -0.93 4.72 -28.81
CA LEU A 172 -0.95 3.38 -29.40
C LEU A 172 -2.34 3.00 -29.91
N ASN A 173 -3.40 3.28 -29.15
CA ASN A 173 -4.77 3.00 -29.57
C ASN A 173 -5.15 3.79 -30.85
N LYS A 174 -4.77 5.06 -30.91
CA LYS A 174 -4.97 5.86 -32.13
C LYS A 174 -4.22 5.30 -33.32
N LEU A 175 -2.97 4.87 -33.14
CA LEU A 175 -2.18 4.26 -34.20
C LEU A 175 -2.82 2.96 -34.70
N GLN A 176 -3.28 2.09 -33.79
CA GLN A 176 -4.00 0.87 -34.14
C GLN A 176 -5.28 1.14 -34.92
N GLU A 177 -6.04 2.17 -34.56
CA GLU A 177 -7.25 2.57 -35.29
C GLU A 177 -6.92 3.05 -36.74
N VAL A 178 -5.86 3.83 -36.90
CA VAL A 178 -5.41 4.27 -38.24
C VAL A 178 -4.97 3.09 -39.12
N ILE A 179 -4.19 2.15 -38.54
CA ILE A 179 -3.75 0.93 -39.22
C ILE A 179 -4.97 0.09 -39.63
N ALA A 180 -5.92 -0.13 -38.74
CA ALA A 180 -7.12 -0.92 -39.01
C ALA A 180 -7.95 -0.30 -40.16
N LYS A 181 -8.10 1.05 -40.20
CA LYS A 181 -8.74 1.75 -41.28
C LYS A 181 -7.98 1.59 -42.62
N ALA A 182 -6.66 1.74 -42.59
CA ALA A 182 -5.83 1.59 -43.81
C ALA A 182 -5.93 0.16 -44.37
N VAL A 183 -5.88 -0.86 -43.54
CA VAL A 183 -6.05 -2.26 -43.97
C VAL A 183 -7.45 -2.51 -44.52
N SER A 184 -8.50 -1.97 -43.92
CA SER A 184 -9.87 -2.08 -44.43
C SER A 184 -10.02 -1.43 -45.83
N TYR A 185 -9.40 -0.29 -46.06
CA TYR A 185 -9.41 0.37 -47.40
C TYR A 185 -8.68 -0.47 -48.45
N THR A 186 -7.54 -1.10 -48.11
CA THR A 186 -6.78 -1.92 -49.08
C THR A 186 -7.56 -3.18 -49.45
N HIS A 187 -8.32 -3.78 -48.54
CA HIS A 187 -9.19 -4.94 -48.84
C HIS A 187 -10.39 -4.57 -49.72
N LEU A 188 -10.93 -3.33 -49.61
CA LEU A 188 -12.05 -2.88 -50.40
C LEU A 188 -11.65 -2.44 -51.84
N THR A 189 -10.37 -2.15 -52.05
CA THR A 189 -9.85 -1.65 -53.37
C THR A 189 -9.11 -2.67 -54.20
N LEU A 190 -8.95 -3.91 -53.70
CA LEU A 190 -8.41 -5.01 -54.51
C LEU A 190 -9.50 -5.52 -55.48
N PRO A 191 -9.33 -5.38 -56.81
CA PRO A 191 -10.24 -6.00 -57.76
C PRO A 191 -10.18 -7.50 -57.66
N THR A 192 -11.33 -8.17 -57.58
CA THR A 192 -11.51 -9.60 -57.69
C THR A 192 -11.13 -10.12 -59.08
#